data_96a9a2c3bea0996e06c116d06033d3d1
#
_entry.id   96a9a2c3bea0996e06c116d06033d3d1
#
_cell.length_a   1.000
_cell.length_b   1.000
_cell.length_c   1.000
_cell.angle_alpha   90.00
_cell.angle_beta   90.00
_cell.angle_gamma   90.00
#
_symmetry.space_group_name_H-M   'P 1'
#
loop_
_entity.id
_entity.type
_entity.pdbx_description
1 polymer ?
#
loop_
_entity_poly.entity_id
_entity_poly.type
_entity_poly.pdbx_seq_one_letter_code
_entity_poly.pdbx_strand_id
1 'polypeptide(L)'
;GGYVAAIRASQLGLTTAIVEKNKLGGTCLHAGCIPTKALLRSAEVYAQTKKALDFGIEVQGVTLEFSRVQERKTLIVDQLYKGVQHLMKKGKIDVYEGFGRILGPSIFSPMPGTISVEMKDGTENEMLLPKNVILATGSRPRHLPGLKVDGEKVFTSDEFLTIEELPKSVVIIGGGVIGVEWASMLTDFDVEVTILELGDRLLPTEDVAISEEMLKQLTMTTEVDVSGIS
;
A
#
# COMPACT_ATOMS: atom_id res chain seq x y z
N GLY A 1 -11.25 -0.07 -4.80
CA GLY A 1 -12.51 0.15 -5.55
C GLY A 1 -13.27 -1.14 -5.82
N GLY A 2 -12.65 -2.15 -6.44
CA GLY A 2 -13.35 -3.33 -6.96
C GLY A 2 -14.15 -4.11 -5.93
N TYR A 3 -13.53 -4.55 -4.83
CA TYR A 3 -14.25 -5.36 -3.84
C TYR A 3 -15.39 -4.59 -3.14
N VAL A 4 -15.21 -3.29 -2.92
CA VAL A 4 -16.27 -2.44 -2.33
C VAL A 4 -17.46 -2.32 -3.30
N ALA A 5 -17.19 -2.11 -4.59
CA ALA A 5 -18.21 -2.06 -5.62
C ALA A 5 -18.95 -3.41 -5.73
N ALA A 6 -18.23 -4.53 -5.70
CA ALA A 6 -18.81 -5.87 -5.74
C ALA A 6 -19.75 -6.14 -4.53
N ILE A 7 -19.31 -5.78 -3.32
CA ILE A 7 -20.16 -5.88 -2.11
C ILE A 7 -21.43 -5.05 -2.27
N ARG A 8 -21.28 -3.80 -2.74
CA ARG A 8 -22.44 -2.92 -2.89
C ARG A 8 -23.41 -3.41 -3.97
N ALA A 9 -22.90 -3.89 -5.10
CA ALA A 9 -23.69 -4.48 -6.16
C ALA A 9 -24.51 -5.67 -5.65
N SER A 10 -23.88 -6.59 -4.92
CA SER A 10 -24.55 -7.73 -4.28
C SER A 10 -25.64 -7.29 -3.29
N GLN A 11 -25.36 -6.28 -2.45
CA GLN A 11 -26.36 -5.73 -1.52
C GLN A 11 -27.59 -5.12 -2.23
N LEU A 12 -27.42 -4.66 -3.46
CA LEU A 12 -28.49 -4.14 -4.32
C LEU A 12 -29.21 -5.25 -5.10
N GLY A 13 -28.88 -6.51 -4.84
CA GLY A 13 -29.54 -7.68 -5.47
C GLY A 13 -28.98 -8.03 -6.85
N LEU A 14 -27.84 -7.49 -7.25
CA LEU A 14 -27.22 -7.83 -8.53
C LEU A 14 -26.40 -9.11 -8.42
N THR A 15 -26.48 -9.98 -9.43
CA THR A 15 -25.54 -11.08 -9.62
C THR A 15 -24.17 -10.48 -9.93
N THR A 16 -23.18 -10.78 -9.10
CA THR A 16 -21.91 -10.07 -9.13
C THR A 16 -20.75 -11.04 -9.16
N ALA A 17 -19.78 -10.76 -10.00
CA ALA A 17 -18.48 -11.43 -10.02
C ALA A 17 -17.35 -10.41 -9.83
N ILE A 18 -16.22 -10.86 -9.29
CA ILE A 18 -14.98 -10.11 -9.21
C ILE A 18 -13.82 -10.94 -9.75
N VAL A 19 -13.00 -10.33 -10.57
CA VAL A 19 -11.77 -10.95 -11.09
C VAL A 19 -10.58 -10.28 -10.42
N GLU A 20 -9.73 -11.09 -9.79
CA GLU A 20 -8.55 -10.58 -9.06
C GLU A 20 -7.32 -11.46 -9.35
N LYS A 21 -6.27 -10.84 -9.85
CA LYS A 21 -5.03 -11.55 -10.19
C LYS A 21 -4.16 -11.92 -9.00
N ASN A 22 -4.28 -11.17 -7.89
CA ASN A 22 -3.47 -11.35 -6.69
C ASN A 22 -4.33 -11.71 -5.49
N LYS A 23 -4.59 -10.74 -4.61
CA LYS A 23 -5.39 -10.89 -3.40
C LYS A 23 -6.50 -9.85 -3.37
N LEU A 24 -7.70 -10.27 -3.03
CA LEU A 24 -8.82 -9.36 -2.79
C LEU A 24 -8.47 -8.33 -1.71
N GLY A 25 -8.84 -7.06 -1.92
CA GLY A 25 -8.60 -6.00 -0.94
C GLY A 25 -7.90 -4.77 -1.52
N GLY A 26 -7.09 -4.97 -2.56
CA GLY A 26 -6.40 -3.89 -3.27
C GLY A 26 -5.20 -3.33 -2.49
N THR A 27 -4.60 -2.28 -3.05
CA THR A 27 -3.37 -1.67 -2.56
C THR A 27 -3.45 -1.25 -1.09
N CYS A 28 -4.52 -0.56 -0.67
CA CYS A 28 -4.64 -0.07 0.71
C CYS A 28 -4.52 -1.20 1.75
N LEU A 29 -5.13 -2.36 1.49
CA LEU A 29 -5.10 -3.48 2.42
C LEU A 29 -3.74 -4.21 2.42
N HIS A 30 -3.11 -4.41 1.25
CA HIS A 30 -1.96 -5.31 1.14
C HIS A 30 -0.61 -4.60 1.01
N ALA A 31 -0.59 -3.42 0.39
CA ALA A 31 0.64 -2.70 0.05
C ALA A 31 0.52 -1.18 0.25
N GLY A 32 -0.36 -0.73 1.15
CA GLY A 32 -0.59 0.70 1.38
C GLY A 32 -1.01 1.02 2.81
N CYS A 33 -2.20 1.59 2.97
CA CYS A 33 -2.68 2.20 4.20
C CYS A 33 -2.56 1.28 5.44
N ILE A 34 -3.04 0.04 5.32
CA ILE A 34 -3.13 -0.86 6.49
C ILE A 34 -1.76 -1.29 6.99
N PRO A 35 -0.87 -1.88 6.16
CA PRO A 35 0.45 -2.25 6.63
C PRO A 35 1.27 -1.04 7.09
N THR A 36 1.22 0.08 6.38
CA THR A 36 1.95 1.31 6.76
C THR A 36 1.49 1.83 8.13
N LYS A 37 0.17 1.94 8.37
CA LYS A 37 -0.36 2.40 9.67
C LYS A 37 -0.06 1.42 10.80
N ALA A 38 0.00 0.13 10.51
CA ALA A 38 0.42 -0.87 11.50
C ALA A 38 1.89 -0.69 11.92
N LEU A 39 2.78 -0.41 10.96
CA LEU A 39 4.19 -0.11 11.20
C LEU A 39 4.37 1.24 11.90
N LEU A 40 3.72 2.31 11.42
CA LEU A 40 3.73 3.64 12.05
C LEU A 40 3.34 3.56 13.53
N ARG A 41 2.28 2.83 13.87
CA ARG A 41 1.86 2.68 15.27
C ARG A 41 2.91 1.98 16.12
N SER A 42 3.64 1.01 15.56
CA SER A 42 4.73 0.35 16.29
C SER A 42 5.93 1.28 16.48
N ALA A 43 6.27 2.09 15.48
CA ALA A 43 7.31 3.10 15.54
C ALA A 43 6.98 4.18 16.59
N GLU A 44 5.76 4.70 16.55
CA GLU A 44 5.27 5.67 17.53
C GLU A 44 5.37 5.14 18.98
N VAL A 45 4.95 3.89 19.22
CA VAL A 45 5.05 3.28 20.56
C VAL A 45 6.51 3.16 20.99
N TYR A 46 7.40 2.75 20.10
CA TYR A 46 8.84 2.68 20.37
C TYR A 46 9.41 4.05 20.72
N ALA A 47 9.14 5.08 19.91
CA ALA A 47 9.59 6.44 20.15
C ALA A 47 9.04 7.03 21.46
N GLN A 48 7.74 6.82 21.75
CA GLN A 48 7.11 7.25 23.01
C GLN A 48 7.73 6.54 24.22
N THR A 49 8.05 5.26 24.11
CA THR A 49 8.68 4.51 25.21
C THR A 49 10.06 5.06 25.55
N LYS A 50 10.83 5.50 24.55
CA LYS A 50 12.12 6.17 24.77
C LYS A 50 11.99 7.52 25.49
N LYS A 51 10.88 8.22 25.27
CA LYS A 51 10.54 9.51 25.89
C LYS A 51 9.66 9.39 27.14
N ALA A 52 9.47 8.20 27.65
CA ALA A 52 8.54 7.93 28.77
C ALA A 52 8.89 8.74 30.04
N LEU A 53 10.17 9.06 30.26
CA LEU A 53 10.62 9.85 31.40
C LEU A 53 10.03 11.28 31.39
N ASP A 54 9.81 11.87 30.23
CA ASP A 54 9.18 13.20 30.09
C ASP A 54 7.75 13.21 30.65
N PHE A 55 7.14 12.03 30.74
CA PHE A 55 5.80 11.83 31.33
C PHE A 55 5.85 11.26 32.75
N GLY A 56 7.04 11.22 33.39
CA GLY A 56 7.22 10.69 34.72
C GLY A 56 7.18 9.15 34.82
N ILE A 57 7.36 8.47 33.67
CA ILE A 57 7.37 7.00 33.60
C ILE A 57 8.81 6.52 33.41
N GLU A 58 9.32 5.79 34.36
CA GLU A 58 10.65 5.18 34.28
C GLU A 58 10.58 3.83 33.57
N VAL A 59 11.38 3.64 32.51
CA VAL A 59 11.46 2.40 31.73
C VAL A 59 12.88 1.87 31.77
N GLN A 60 13.05 0.63 32.22
CA GLN A 60 14.36 -0.03 32.28
C GLN A 60 14.65 -0.76 30.96
N GLY A 61 15.34 -0.07 30.05
CA GLY A 61 15.77 -0.62 28.78
C GLY A 61 14.63 -0.75 27.76
N VAL A 62 14.91 -0.41 26.53
CA VAL A 62 13.97 -0.55 25.39
C VAL A 62 14.74 -1.26 24.30
N THR A 63 14.24 -2.41 23.86
CA THR A 63 14.80 -3.15 22.73
C THR A 63 13.76 -3.27 21.63
N LEU A 64 14.13 -2.93 20.41
CA LEU A 64 13.30 -3.10 19.24
C LEU A 64 13.57 -4.47 18.61
N GLU A 65 12.55 -5.31 18.51
CA GLU A 65 12.56 -6.56 17.74
C GLU A 65 11.77 -6.36 16.46
N PHE A 66 12.43 -5.92 15.39
CA PHE A 66 11.74 -5.52 14.15
C PHE A 66 11.00 -6.69 13.47
N SER A 67 11.48 -7.92 13.61
CA SER A 67 10.75 -9.11 13.15
C SER A 67 9.36 -9.22 13.76
N ARG A 68 9.20 -8.92 15.04
CA ARG A 68 7.88 -8.91 15.69
C ARG A 68 6.99 -7.75 15.23
N VAL A 69 7.59 -6.63 14.87
CA VAL A 69 6.85 -5.52 14.24
C VAL A 69 6.26 -5.97 12.90
N GLN A 70 7.07 -6.66 12.09
CA GLN A 70 6.64 -7.23 10.81
C GLN A 70 5.56 -8.31 10.97
N GLU A 71 5.70 -9.20 11.96
CA GLU A 71 4.68 -10.21 12.29
C GLU A 71 3.36 -9.55 12.68
N ARG A 72 3.38 -8.54 13.56
CA ARG A 72 2.18 -7.78 13.95
C ARG A 72 1.50 -7.16 12.74
N LYS A 73 2.25 -6.51 11.86
CA LYS A 73 1.71 -5.94 10.61
C LYS A 73 1.02 -7.02 9.78
N THR A 74 1.66 -8.16 9.59
CA THR A 74 1.14 -9.28 8.79
C THR A 74 -0.15 -9.84 9.39
N LEU A 75 -0.21 -10.04 10.71
CA LEU A 75 -1.43 -10.50 11.38
C LEU A 75 -2.61 -9.55 11.19
N ILE A 76 -2.38 -8.23 11.25
CA ILE A 76 -3.43 -7.22 11.01
C ILE A 76 -3.94 -7.30 9.58
N VAL A 77 -3.04 -7.36 8.59
CA VAL A 77 -3.40 -7.47 7.17
C VAL A 77 -4.19 -8.74 6.91
N ASP A 78 -3.74 -9.88 7.42
CA ASP A 78 -4.38 -11.19 7.25
C ASP A 78 -5.78 -11.23 7.88
N GLN A 79 -5.94 -10.64 9.06
CA GLN A 79 -7.25 -10.54 9.71
C GLN A 79 -8.25 -9.76 8.86
N LEU A 80 -7.84 -8.61 8.33
CA LEU A 80 -8.70 -7.80 7.47
C LEU A 80 -8.95 -8.47 6.11
N TYR A 81 -7.97 -9.15 5.54
CA TYR A 81 -8.14 -9.93 4.32
C TYR A 81 -9.17 -11.04 4.50
N LYS A 82 -9.12 -11.82 5.60
CA LYS A 82 -10.15 -12.80 5.95
C LYS A 82 -11.53 -12.17 6.05
N GLY A 83 -11.62 -10.93 6.57
CA GLY A 83 -12.85 -10.15 6.60
C GLY A 83 -13.41 -9.88 5.19
N VAL A 84 -12.55 -9.46 4.26
CA VAL A 84 -12.97 -9.23 2.86
C VAL A 84 -13.43 -10.53 2.21
N GLN A 85 -12.71 -11.64 2.40
CA GLN A 85 -13.12 -12.95 1.88
C GLN A 85 -14.49 -13.40 2.45
N HIS A 86 -14.72 -13.16 3.75
CA HIS A 86 -16.01 -13.43 4.38
C HIS A 86 -17.13 -12.61 3.73
N LEU A 87 -16.91 -11.33 3.44
CA LEU A 87 -17.90 -10.47 2.78
C LEU A 87 -18.21 -10.94 1.36
N MET A 88 -17.22 -11.45 0.59
CA MET A 88 -17.48 -12.07 -0.71
C MET A 88 -18.43 -13.27 -0.56
N LYS A 89 -18.12 -14.19 0.34
CA LYS A 89 -18.97 -15.37 0.61
C LYS A 89 -20.37 -14.98 1.08
N LYS A 90 -20.48 -14.04 2.02
CA LYS A 90 -21.78 -13.55 2.52
C LYS A 90 -22.62 -12.91 1.41
N GLY A 91 -21.98 -12.17 0.52
CA GLY A 91 -22.61 -11.53 -0.65
C GLY A 91 -22.89 -12.50 -1.80
N LYS A 92 -22.48 -13.76 -1.73
CA LYS A 92 -22.56 -14.72 -2.85
C LYS A 92 -21.94 -14.15 -4.12
N ILE A 93 -20.80 -13.47 -3.96
CA ILE A 93 -20.05 -12.87 -5.06
C ILE A 93 -19.11 -13.93 -5.61
N ASP A 94 -19.20 -14.20 -6.91
CA ASP A 94 -18.29 -15.13 -7.57
C ASP A 94 -16.90 -14.51 -7.68
N VAL A 95 -15.89 -15.23 -7.19
CA VAL A 95 -14.51 -14.77 -7.19
C VAL A 95 -13.69 -15.59 -8.18
N TYR A 96 -13.19 -14.94 -9.22
CA TYR A 96 -12.29 -15.54 -10.20
C TYR A 96 -10.86 -15.11 -9.91
N GLU A 97 -10.03 -16.05 -9.48
CA GLU A 97 -8.62 -15.81 -9.24
C GLU A 97 -7.84 -15.93 -10.55
N GLY A 98 -7.58 -14.79 -11.19
CA GLY A 98 -6.97 -14.77 -12.51
C GLY A 98 -6.80 -13.37 -13.08
N PHE A 99 -6.29 -13.32 -14.27
CA PHE A 99 -6.06 -12.07 -15.00
C PHE A 99 -7.21 -11.81 -15.98
N GLY A 100 -8.03 -10.80 -15.69
CA GLY A 100 -9.16 -10.39 -16.52
C GLY A 100 -8.74 -9.50 -17.69
N ARG A 101 -9.25 -9.82 -18.89
CA ARG A 101 -9.07 -9.01 -20.10
C ARG A 101 -10.43 -8.73 -20.73
N ILE A 102 -10.71 -7.46 -21.03
CA ILE A 102 -11.89 -7.10 -21.81
C ILE A 102 -11.58 -7.40 -23.28
N LEU A 103 -12.43 -8.22 -23.87
CA LEU A 103 -12.34 -8.52 -25.30
C LEU A 103 -13.08 -7.46 -26.12
N GLY A 104 -12.43 -7.01 -27.18
CA GLY A 104 -13.06 -6.19 -28.20
C GLY A 104 -14.03 -7.01 -29.05
N PRO A 105 -14.85 -6.33 -29.90
CA PRO A 105 -15.70 -7.03 -30.83
C PRO A 105 -14.86 -7.83 -31.82
N SER A 106 -15.10 -9.14 -31.89
CA SER A 106 -14.43 -10.06 -32.81
C SER A 106 -15.40 -11.15 -33.23
N ILE A 107 -15.04 -11.93 -34.26
CA ILE A 107 -15.80 -13.12 -34.67
C ILE A 107 -15.89 -14.18 -33.54
N PHE A 108 -14.95 -14.16 -32.59
CA PHE A 108 -14.92 -15.08 -31.43
C PHE A 108 -15.57 -14.48 -30.19
N SER A 109 -15.85 -13.18 -30.17
CA SER A 109 -16.52 -12.47 -29.08
C SER A 109 -17.49 -11.45 -29.67
N PRO A 110 -18.70 -11.89 -30.09
CA PRO A 110 -19.66 -11.02 -30.77
C PRO A 110 -20.26 -9.96 -29.85
N MET A 111 -20.13 -10.12 -28.52
CA MET A 111 -20.69 -9.18 -27.56
C MET A 111 -19.57 -8.29 -26.98
N PRO A 112 -19.64 -6.96 -27.19
CA PRO A 112 -18.72 -6.02 -26.56
C PRO A 112 -18.77 -6.14 -25.04
N GLY A 113 -17.60 -6.10 -24.39
CA GLY A 113 -17.53 -6.18 -22.92
C GLY A 113 -17.41 -7.58 -22.34
N THR A 114 -17.29 -8.62 -23.17
CA THR A 114 -16.93 -9.97 -22.70
C THR A 114 -15.59 -9.91 -21.96
N ILE A 115 -15.51 -10.57 -20.81
CA ILE A 115 -14.28 -10.70 -20.01
C ILE A 115 -13.72 -12.11 -20.18
N SER A 116 -12.53 -12.23 -20.68
CA SER A 116 -11.74 -13.47 -20.61
C SER A 116 -10.92 -13.44 -19.34
N VAL A 117 -10.99 -14.48 -18.53
CA VAL A 117 -10.19 -14.64 -17.31
C VAL A 117 -9.19 -15.76 -17.53
N GLU A 118 -7.92 -15.40 -17.55
CA GLU A 118 -6.81 -16.36 -17.53
C GLU A 118 -6.64 -16.81 -16.07
N MET A 119 -7.03 -18.03 -15.79
CA MET A 119 -7.07 -18.56 -14.42
C MET A 119 -5.68 -18.79 -13.87
N LYS A 120 -5.49 -18.41 -12.60
CA LYS A 120 -4.19 -18.49 -11.91
C LYS A 120 -3.70 -19.93 -11.70
N ASP A 121 -4.60 -20.87 -11.57
CA ASP A 121 -4.31 -22.30 -11.36
C ASP A 121 -3.98 -23.06 -12.66
N GLY A 122 -3.99 -22.36 -13.81
CA GLY A 122 -3.68 -22.95 -15.12
C GLY A 122 -4.82 -23.78 -15.71
N THR A 123 -6.02 -23.72 -15.16
CA THR A 123 -7.23 -24.30 -15.78
C THR A 123 -7.63 -23.54 -17.05
N GLU A 124 -8.64 -24.04 -17.77
CA GLU A 124 -9.16 -23.34 -18.94
C GLU A 124 -9.62 -21.93 -18.61
N ASN A 125 -9.45 -21.02 -19.56
CA ASN A 125 -9.87 -19.65 -19.41
C ASN A 125 -11.39 -19.56 -19.27
N GLU A 126 -11.85 -18.79 -18.31
CA GLU A 126 -13.26 -18.51 -18.11
C GLU A 126 -13.71 -17.32 -18.97
N MET A 127 -14.92 -17.43 -19.52
CA MET A 127 -15.53 -16.39 -20.33
C MET A 127 -16.78 -15.84 -19.64
N LEU A 128 -16.70 -14.59 -19.18
CA LEU A 128 -17.80 -13.91 -18.52
C LEU A 128 -18.52 -12.97 -19.47
N LEU A 129 -19.85 -13.01 -19.47
CA LEU A 129 -20.73 -12.17 -20.30
C LEU A 129 -21.52 -11.20 -19.39
N PRO A 130 -20.89 -10.17 -18.84
CA PRO A 130 -21.54 -9.24 -17.93
C PRO A 130 -22.44 -8.25 -18.66
N LYS A 131 -23.52 -7.80 -18.01
CA LYS A 131 -24.32 -6.66 -18.48
C LYS A 131 -23.59 -5.32 -18.27
N ASN A 132 -22.82 -5.24 -17.19
CA ASN A 132 -22.05 -4.06 -16.81
C ASN A 132 -20.67 -4.46 -16.31
N VAL A 133 -19.67 -3.67 -16.63
CA VAL A 133 -18.27 -3.88 -16.21
C VAL A 133 -17.77 -2.65 -15.46
N ILE A 134 -17.17 -2.87 -14.29
CA ILE A 134 -16.47 -1.84 -13.53
C ILE A 134 -14.97 -2.14 -13.62
N LEU A 135 -14.23 -1.21 -14.20
CA LEU A 135 -12.77 -1.27 -14.23
C LEU A 135 -12.20 -0.75 -12.92
N ALA A 136 -11.63 -1.66 -12.13
CA ALA A 136 -10.98 -1.36 -10.86
C ALA A 136 -9.62 -2.04 -10.80
N THR A 137 -8.80 -1.84 -11.85
CA THR A 137 -7.55 -2.56 -12.12
C THR A 137 -6.40 -2.18 -11.18
N GLY A 138 -6.65 -1.25 -10.25
CA GLY A 138 -5.71 -0.87 -9.21
C GLY A 138 -4.62 0.09 -9.67
N SER A 139 -3.60 0.22 -8.84
CA SER A 139 -2.43 1.06 -9.05
C SER A 139 -1.16 0.28 -8.70
N ARG A 140 -0.05 0.83 -9.06
CA ARG A 140 1.28 0.30 -8.73
C ARG A 140 2.26 1.46 -8.56
N PRO A 141 3.36 1.27 -7.84
CA PRO A 141 4.41 2.28 -7.72
C PRO A 141 4.92 2.72 -9.10
N ARG A 142 5.26 3.99 -9.19
CA ARG A 142 5.85 4.56 -10.40
C ARG A 142 7.34 4.26 -10.43
N HIS A 143 7.82 3.68 -11.52
CA HIS A 143 9.26 3.54 -11.74
C HIS A 143 9.84 4.84 -12.30
N LEU A 144 10.99 5.22 -11.77
CA LEU A 144 11.74 6.37 -12.26
C LEU A 144 12.70 5.95 -13.39
N PRO A 145 12.79 6.73 -14.48
CA PRO A 145 13.77 6.47 -15.53
C PRO A 145 15.19 6.46 -14.97
N GLY A 146 15.99 5.47 -15.38
CA GLY A 146 17.37 5.36 -14.95
C GLY A 146 17.59 4.73 -13.57
N LEU A 147 16.54 4.53 -12.76
CA LEU A 147 16.62 3.88 -11.45
C LEU A 147 15.98 2.49 -11.51
N LYS A 148 16.81 1.46 -11.43
CA LYS A 148 16.34 0.07 -11.42
C LYS A 148 16.04 -0.38 -10.00
N VAL A 149 14.81 -0.79 -9.75
CA VAL A 149 14.41 -1.48 -8.53
C VAL A 149 15.02 -2.87 -8.55
N ASP A 150 15.81 -3.22 -7.54
CA ASP A 150 16.52 -4.51 -7.43
C ASP A 150 16.04 -5.35 -6.24
N GLY A 151 15.29 -4.77 -5.31
CA GLY A 151 14.82 -5.43 -4.09
C GLY A 151 15.91 -5.69 -3.05
N GLU A 152 17.13 -5.14 -3.24
CA GLU A 152 18.26 -5.27 -2.32
C GLU A 152 18.68 -3.92 -1.73
N LYS A 153 18.84 -2.92 -2.61
CA LYS A 153 19.22 -1.55 -2.23
C LYS A 153 18.22 -0.51 -2.72
N VAL A 154 17.53 -0.81 -3.81
CA VAL A 154 16.53 0.07 -4.41
C VAL A 154 15.20 -0.62 -4.38
N PHE A 155 14.27 -0.03 -3.64
CA PHE A 155 12.93 -0.56 -3.39
C PHE A 155 11.87 0.42 -3.88
N THR A 156 10.70 -0.08 -4.26
CA THR A 156 9.49 0.73 -4.23
C THR A 156 8.86 0.66 -2.84
N SER A 157 7.82 1.47 -2.60
CA SER A 157 7.06 1.42 -1.35
C SER A 157 6.45 0.05 -1.06
N ASP A 158 6.17 -0.75 -2.09
CA ASP A 158 5.54 -2.06 -1.93
C ASP A 158 6.55 -3.09 -1.40
N GLU A 159 7.74 -3.18 -2.01
CA GLU A 159 8.78 -4.11 -1.57
C GLU A 159 9.33 -3.70 -0.19
N PHE A 160 9.46 -2.40 0.07
CA PHE A 160 9.99 -1.92 1.34
C PHE A 160 9.10 -2.28 2.55
N LEU A 161 7.81 -2.56 2.34
CA LEU A 161 6.93 -3.11 3.39
C LEU A 161 7.36 -4.50 3.88
N THR A 162 8.21 -5.20 3.15
CA THR A 162 8.59 -6.58 3.44
C THR A 162 10.05 -6.75 3.84
N ILE A 163 10.77 -5.66 4.09
CA ILE A 163 12.16 -5.74 4.60
C ILE A 163 12.20 -6.51 5.92
N GLU A 164 13.21 -7.34 6.09
CA GLU A 164 13.37 -8.17 7.29
C GLU A 164 14.11 -7.44 8.41
N GLU A 165 15.01 -6.51 8.03
CA GLU A 165 15.83 -5.74 8.95
C GLU A 165 15.74 -4.25 8.62
N LEU A 166 15.86 -3.41 9.64
CA LEU A 166 15.94 -1.96 9.44
C LEU A 166 17.34 -1.59 8.91
N PRO A 167 17.42 -0.81 7.83
CA PRO A 167 18.69 -0.27 7.38
C PRO A 167 19.20 0.80 8.37
N LYS A 168 20.50 1.12 8.29
CA LYS A 168 21.06 2.22 9.08
C LYS A 168 20.64 3.58 8.54
N SER A 169 20.56 3.71 7.23
CA SER A 169 20.15 4.93 6.54
C SER A 169 19.34 4.64 5.30
N VAL A 170 18.45 5.57 4.93
CA VAL A 170 17.59 5.49 3.76
C VAL A 170 17.52 6.85 3.07
N VAL A 171 17.58 6.83 1.74
CA VAL A 171 17.22 7.98 0.90
C VAL A 171 15.85 7.70 0.29
N ILE A 172 14.90 8.57 0.54
CA ILE A 172 13.54 8.52 0.00
C ILE A 172 13.43 9.50 -1.17
N ILE A 173 13.10 8.99 -2.34
CA ILE A 173 12.89 9.81 -3.53
C ILE A 173 11.39 10.07 -3.69
N GLY A 174 11.01 11.30 -3.41
CA GLY A 174 9.63 11.80 -3.44
C GLY A 174 9.09 12.17 -2.07
N GLY A 175 8.74 13.44 -1.91
CA GLY A 175 8.16 14.04 -0.69
C GLY A 175 6.63 14.03 -0.67
N GLY A 176 5.97 13.13 -1.41
CA GLY A 176 4.53 12.91 -1.31
C GLY A 176 4.13 12.17 -0.03
N VAL A 177 2.82 11.92 0.14
CA VAL A 177 2.25 11.30 1.36
C VAL A 177 2.98 10.02 1.75
N ILE A 178 3.25 9.13 0.79
CA ILE A 178 3.94 7.86 1.07
C ILE A 178 5.36 8.10 1.58
N GLY A 179 6.13 8.98 0.91
CA GLY A 179 7.50 9.27 1.31
C GLY A 179 7.59 9.89 2.70
N VAL A 180 6.70 10.83 3.00
CA VAL A 180 6.61 11.49 4.32
C VAL A 180 6.21 10.50 5.42
N GLU A 181 5.26 9.59 5.17
CA GLU A 181 4.89 8.54 6.14
C GLU A 181 6.08 7.60 6.42
N TRP A 182 6.80 7.18 5.39
CA TRP A 182 8.00 6.36 5.55
C TRP A 182 9.09 7.09 6.31
N ALA A 183 9.33 8.37 6.01
CA ALA A 183 10.33 9.17 6.70
C ALA A 183 10.03 9.26 8.19
N SER A 184 8.81 9.64 8.55
CA SER A 184 8.36 9.72 9.95
C SER A 184 8.55 8.39 10.69
N MET A 185 8.11 7.29 10.07
CA MET A 185 8.18 5.97 10.68
C MET A 185 9.63 5.50 10.88
N LEU A 186 10.47 5.66 9.87
CA LEU A 186 11.86 5.22 9.92
C LEU A 186 12.67 6.02 10.94
N THR A 187 12.43 7.33 11.02
CA THR A 187 13.05 8.20 12.03
C THR A 187 12.66 7.77 13.44
N ASP A 188 11.39 7.43 13.67
CA ASP A 188 10.93 6.90 14.97
C ASP A 188 11.60 5.56 15.33
N PHE A 189 12.03 4.78 14.34
CA PHE A 189 12.84 3.56 14.49
C PHE A 189 14.35 3.81 14.53
N ASP A 190 14.81 5.04 14.68
CA ASP A 190 16.23 5.44 14.73
C ASP A 190 17.01 5.19 13.42
N VAL A 191 16.33 5.17 12.29
CA VAL A 191 16.97 5.13 10.97
C VAL A 191 17.30 6.56 10.52
N GLU A 192 18.48 6.77 10.00
CA GLU A 192 18.87 8.03 9.36
C GLU A 192 18.13 8.17 8.03
N VAL A 193 17.39 9.27 7.86
CA VAL A 193 16.53 9.44 6.68
C VAL A 193 16.85 10.75 5.96
N THR A 194 16.99 10.66 4.64
CA THR A 194 17.06 11.81 3.74
C THR A 194 15.89 11.74 2.75
N ILE A 195 15.13 12.83 2.57
CA ILE A 195 14.12 12.96 1.54
C ILE A 195 14.64 13.85 0.42
N LEU A 196 14.54 13.36 -0.81
CA LEU A 196 14.79 14.13 -2.02
C LEU A 196 13.47 14.36 -2.74
N GLU A 197 13.06 15.62 -2.88
CA GLU A 197 11.83 16.01 -3.59
C GLU A 197 12.17 16.90 -4.79
N LEU A 198 11.65 16.54 -5.97
CA LEU A 198 11.88 17.28 -7.21
C LEU A 198 11.14 18.62 -7.23
N GLY A 199 10.01 18.70 -6.54
CA GLY A 199 9.21 19.92 -6.42
C GLY A 199 9.79 20.90 -5.40
N ASP A 200 9.16 22.04 -5.29
CA ASP A 200 9.53 23.13 -4.39
C ASP A 200 9.04 22.93 -2.94
N ARG A 201 8.23 21.89 -2.69
CA ARG A 201 7.67 21.59 -1.36
C ARG A 201 7.30 20.13 -1.19
N LEU A 202 7.28 19.68 0.07
CA LEU A 202 6.67 18.40 0.45
C LEU A 202 5.15 18.46 0.26
N LEU A 203 4.53 17.28 0.10
CA LEU A 203 3.06 17.14 -0.01
C LEU A 203 2.45 18.13 -1.03
N PRO A 204 2.89 18.13 -2.29
CA PRO A 204 2.51 19.17 -3.26
C PRO A 204 1.00 19.22 -3.58
N THR A 205 0.26 18.17 -3.25
CA THR A 205 -1.20 18.08 -3.42
C THR A 205 -1.99 18.63 -2.24
N GLU A 206 -1.33 18.87 -1.11
CA GLU A 206 -1.97 19.37 0.10
C GLU A 206 -1.93 20.91 0.16
N ASP A 207 -2.62 21.49 1.14
CA ASP A 207 -2.56 22.92 1.41
C ASP A 207 -1.14 23.38 1.75
N VAL A 208 -0.76 24.58 1.33
CA VAL A 208 0.58 25.13 1.54
C VAL A 208 0.95 25.16 3.03
N ALA A 209 0.01 25.56 3.88
CA ALA A 209 0.25 25.60 5.32
C ALA A 209 0.55 24.21 5.92
N ILE A 210 -0.07 23.15 5.37
CA ILE A 210 0.23 21.76 5.76
C ILE A 210 1.63 21.36 5.29
N SER A 211 2.01 21.71 4.06
CA SER A 211 3.36 21.46 3.54
C SER A 211 4.45 22.13 4.37
N GLU A 212 4.24 23.40 4.73
CA GLU A 212 5.19 24.19 5.52
C GLU A 212 5.36 23.62 6.93
N GLU A 213 4.25 23.29 7.61
CA GLU A 213 4.32 22.70 8.95
C GLU A 213 4.96 21.30 8.90
N MET A 214 4.65 20.47 7.87
CA MET A 214 5.27 19.18 7.70
C MET A 214 6.77 19.27 7.48
N LEU A 215 7.23 20.18 6.62
CA LEU A 215 8.64 20.44 6.40
C LEU A 215 9.35 20.82 7.71
N LYS A 216 8.77 21.74 8.45
CA LYS A 216 9.29 22.19 9.75
C LYS A 216 9.42 21.03 10.76
N GLN A 217 8.42 20.16 10.85
CA GLN A 217 8.46 19.02 11.76
C GLN A 217 9.50 17.98 11.34
N LEU A 218 9.55 17.63 10.06
CA LEU A 218 10.49 16.64 9.55
C LEU A 218 11.95 17.09 9.63
N THR A 219 12.24 18.36 9.33
CA THR A 219 13.64 18.88 9.39
C THR A 219 14.24 18.87 10.80
N MET A 220 13.45 18.61 11.82
CA MET A 220 13.98 18.40 13.17
C MET A 220 14.72 17.04 13.33
N THR A 221 14.40 16.06 12.49
CA THR A 221 14.86 14.67 12.64
C THR A 221 15.29 14.01 11.33
N THR A 222 15.04 14.65 10.20
CA THR A 222 15.23 14.11 8.85
C THR A 222 15.91 15.17 7.98
N GLU A 223 16.86 14.78 7.16
CA GLU A 223 17.38 15.66 6.13
C GLU A 223 16.38 15.75 4.98
N VAL A 224 16.01 16.96 4.59
CA VAL A 224 15.03 17.20 3.51
C VAL A 224 15.62 18.14 2.48
N ASP A 225 15.78 17.65 1.25
CA ASP A 225 16.18 18.44 0.10
C ASP A 225 15.00 18.60 -0.87
N VAL A 226 14.52 19.83 -1.00
CA VAL A 226 13.46 20.26 -1.92
C VAL A 226 13.99 21.16 -3.03
N SER A 227 15.28 21.21 -3.24
CA SER A 227 15.89 22.14 -4.21
C SER A 227 15.73 21.74 -5.66
N GLY A 228 15.06 20.63 -5.93
CA GLY A 228 14.94 20.06 -7.26
C GLY A 228 16.26 19.44 -7.72
N ILE A 229 16.27 18.18 -8.02
CA ILE A 229 17.44 17.54 -8.64
C ILE A 229 17.53 18.10 -10.07
N SER A 230 18.39 19.09 -10.26
CA SER A 230 18.72 19.67 -11.57
C SER A 230 19.64 18.74 -12.36
#